data_279248ac26143be19ee898cc45426e42
#
_entry.id   279248ac26143be19ee898cc45426e42
#
_cell.length_a   1.000
_cell.length_b   1.000
_cell.length_c   1.000
_cell.angle_alpha   90.00
_cell.angle_beta   90.00
_cell.angle_gamma   90.00
#
_symmetry.space_group_name_H-M   'P 1'
#
loop_
_entity.id
_entity.type
_entity.pdbx_description
1 polymer ?
#
loop_
_entity_poly.entity_id
_entity_poly.type
_entity_poly.pdbx_seq_one_letter_code
_entity_poly.pdbx_strand_id
1 'polypeptide(L)'
;MKTRGIRNQSWWSGRVFLLGVLVVIAGEWGLTVEGSQAIQLESYAEKEANLKDQARDGLFNRWTFDQQKSDEAPIGFSMLGFGEGPAADWMVKGDREAPSGANLLAVNSSCQATTCYRLIVANGFQYEYPDVSVRMRFPLDAAAGVGGVVFGVRDATHFYAVVVNLAAKTLDISRVVDGKELRLAQAPILPKATPWHTLRIQRNTIISKDFIETFFDGKFVVTAEDQSLAIGQVGLLIRGQNSLHFDNLHAIPLFSQRPLSAPAAY
;
A
#
# COMPACT_ATOMS: atom_id res chain seq x y z
N MET A 1 -61.17 18.48 -34.63
CA MET A 1 -60.97 18.79 -36.07
C MET A 1 -59.86 17.93 -36.59
N LYS A 2 -60.22 17.01 -37.47
CA LYS A 2 -59.52 16.43 -38.62
C LYS A 2 -58.08 15.96 -38.37
N THR A 3 -57.81 14.66 -38.27
CA THR A 3 -57.94 13.54 -39.23
C THR A 3 -56.63 13.29 -40.04
N ARG A 4 -56.22 12.03 -39.94
CA ARG A 4 -55.74 11.11 -40.99
C ARG A 4 -54.25 11.19 -41.28
N GLY A 5 -53.58 10.09 -41.50
CA GLY A 5 -53.91 8.68 -41.77
C GLY A 5 -52.63 7.99 -42.22
N ILE A 6 -52.40 6.79 -41.76
CA ILE A 6 -52.52 5.52 -42.50
C ILE A 6 -51.56 5.37 -43.69
N ARG A 7 -50.66 4.40 -43.63
CA ARG A 7 -50.57 3.04 -44.21
C ARG A 7 -49.09 2.72 -44.50
N ASN A 8 -48.57 1.68 -43.98
CA ASN A 8 -48.61 0.27 -44.42
C ASN A 8 -48.02 -0.03 -45.78
N GLN A 9 -47.02 -0.87 -45.77
CA GLN A 9 -46.87 -2.14 -46.49
C GLN A 9 -45.36 -2.48 -46.63
N SER A 10 -44.88 -3.45 -45.94
CA SER A 10 -44.50 -4.83 -46.30
C SER A 10 -44.21 -5.08 -47.78
N TRP A 11 -43.15 -5.79 -48.06
CA TRP A 11 -43.01 -6.97 -48.97
C TRP A 11 -41.54 -7.33 -49.14
N TRP A 12 -41.10 -8.42 -48.57
CA TRP A 12 -40.75 -9.74 -49.15
C TRP A 12 -39.47 -9.81 -49.99
N SER A 13 -38.59 -10.66 -49.47
CA SER A 13 -37.87 -11.81 -50.06
C SER A 13 -36.83 -11.56 -51.14
N GLY A 14 -35.68 -12.19 -50.94
CA GLY A 14 -34.69 -12.46 -51.94
C GLY A 14 -33.40 -13.06 -51.35
N ARG A 15 -33.42 -14.39 -51.13
CA ARG A 15 -32.19 -15.16 -50.92
C ARG A 15 -31.45 -15.19 -52.25
N VAL A 16 -30.19 -14.74 -52.26
CA VAL A 16 -29.23 -15.13 -53.29
C VAL A 16 -27.98 -15.57 -52.59
N PHE A 17 -27.71 -16.87 -52.65
CA PHE A 17 -26.41 -17.47 -52.38
C PHE A 17 -25.50 -17.10 -53.56
N LEU A 18 -24.43 -16.38 -53.29
CA LEU A 18 -23.31 -16.24 -54.20
C LEU A 18 -22.07 -16.84 -53.54
N LEU A 19 -21.71 -18.04 -53.98
CA LEU A 19 -20.41 -18.64 -53.79
C LEU A 19 -19.38 -17.78 -54.53
N GLY A 20 -18.64 -16.98 -53.75
CA GLY A 20 -17.46 -16.28 -54.24
C GLY A 20 -16.22 -17.10 -53.96
N VAL A 21 -15.63 -17.65 -55.01
CA VAL A 21 -14.30 -18.25 -55.01
C VAL A 21 -13.30 -17.15 -54.70
N LEU A 22 -12.65 -17.22 -53.56
CA LEU A 22 -11.54 -16.34 -53.21
C LEU A 22 -10.25 -16.90 -53.74
N VAL A 23 -9.75 -16.30 -54.80
CA VAL A 23 -8.39 -16.54 -55.32
C VAL A 23 -7.42 -15.90 -54.31
N VAL A 24 -6.63 -16.73 -53.64
CA VAL A 24 -5.54 -16.28 -52.80
C VAL A 24 -4.38 -15.86 -53.69
N ILE A 25 -4.17 -14.58 -53.84
CA ILE A 25 -2.91 -14.04 -54.36
C ILE A 25 -1.96 -13.96 -53.16
N ALA A 26 -0.96 -14.81 -53.14
CA ALA A 26 0.15 -14.73 -52.20
C ALA A 26 0.99 -13.49 -52.53
N GLY A 27 0.76 -12.43 -51.78
CA GLY A 27 1.66 -11.29 -51.71
C GLY A 27 2.45 -11.38 -50.42
N GLU A 28 3.75 -11.57 -50.54
CA GLU A 28 4.69 -11.52 -49.39
C GLU A 28 4.75 -10.10 -48.78
N TRP A 29 3.92 -9.89 -47.80
CA TRP A 29 4.14 -8.79 -46.83
C TRP A 29 4.41 -9.44 -45.49
N GLY A 30 5.70 -9.48 -45.13
CA GLY A 30 6.14 -9.92 -43.83
C GLY A 30 5.61 -8.97 -42.73
N LEU A 31 4.40 -9.22 -42.27
CA LEU A 31 3.94 -8.73 -40.98
C LEU A 31 4.54 -9.67 -39.93
N THR A 32 5.69 -9.27 -39.39
CA THR A 32 6.15 -9.78 -38.11
C THR A 32 5.11 -9.36 -37.07
N VAL A 33 4.24 -10.28 -36.72
CA VAL A 33 3.45 -10.18 -35.49
C VAL A 33 4.48 -10.28 -34.39
N GLU A 34 4.89 -9.12 -33.87
CA GLU A 34 5.63 -9.05 -32.60
C GLU A 34 4.83 -9.83 -31.58
N GLY A 35 5.49 -10.87 -31.05
CA GLY A 35 4.86 -11.83 -30.19
C GLY A 35 4.18 -11.15 -29.00
N SER A 36 2.90 -11.41 -28.88
CA SER A 36 2.19 -11.32 -27.62
C SER A 36 3.02 -12.09 -26.61
N GLN A 37 3.72 -11.38 -25.72
CA GLN A 37 4.35 -12.00 -24.54
C GLN A 37 3.21 -12.60 -23.74
N ALA A 38 3.04 -13.90 -23.84
CA ALA A 38 2.17 -14.64 -22.97
C ALA A 38 2.67 -14.35 -21.53
N ILE A 39 1.81 -13.75 -20.71
CA ILE A 39 2.07 -13.57 -19.28
C ILE A 39 2.22 -14.99 -18.74
N GLN A 40 3.46 -15.43 -18.53
CA GLN A 40 3.74 -16.69 -17.88
C GLN A 40 3.35 -16.54 -16.42
N LEU A 41 2.28 -17.22 -16.04
CA LEU A 41 1.93 -17.39 -14.63
C LEU A 41 3.04 -18.19 -13.97
N GLU A 42 3.72 -17.56 -13.03
CA GLU A 42 4.76 -18.19 -12.22
C GLU A 42 4.19 -19.44 -11.52
N SER A 43 4.85 -20.56 -11.64
CA SER A 43 4.43 -21.78 -10.96
C SER A 43 4.58 -21.63 -9.43
N TYR A 44 3.88 -22.45 -8.66
CA TYR A 44 3.97 -22.44 -7.21
C TYR A 44 5.41 -22.68 -6.71
N ALA A 45 6.16 -23.55 -7.40
CA ALA A 45 7.57 -23.83 -7.06
C ALA A 45 8.50 -22.64 -7.36
N GLU A 46 8.25 -21.90 -8.45
CA GLU A 46 9.00 -20.68 -8.78
C GLU A 46 8.72 -19.58 -7.74
N LYS A 47 7.48 -19.44 -7.29
CA LYS A 47 7.12 -18.52 -6.21
C LYS A 47 7.80 -18.85 -4.90
N GLU A 48 7.84 -20.12 -4.53
CA GLU A 48 8.52 -20.57 -3.31
C GLU A 48 10.03 -20.36 -3.39
N ALA A 49 10.63 -20.60 -4.56
CA ALA A 49 12.05 -20.33 -4.80
C ALA A 49 12.34 -18.83 -4.71
N ASN A 50 11.51 -18.01 -5.32
CA ASN A 50 11.62 -16.55 -5.31
C ASN A 50 11.46 -15.98 -3.88
N LEU A 51 10.55 -16.54 -3.06
CA LEU A 51 10.43 -16.23 -1.63
C LEU A 51 11.72 -16.52 -0.87
N LYS A 52 12.30 -17.70 -1.11
CA LYS A 52 13.54 -18.11 -0.46
C LYS A 52 14.71 -17.22 -0.86
N ASP A 53 14.76 -16.80 -2.12
CA ASP A 53 15.79 -15.89 -2.60
C ASP A 53 15.61 -14.49 -2.02
N GLN A 54 14.41 -13.96 -1.99
CA GLN A 54 14.12 -12.67 -1.34
C GLN A 54 14.39 -12.72 0.18
N ALA A 55 14.13 -13.84 0.84
CA ALA A 55 14.50 -14.04 2.23
C ALA A 55 16.02 -14.03 2.44
N ARG A 56 16.79 -14.60 1.51
CA ARG A 56 18.27 -14.53 1.53
C ARG A 56 18.77 -13.11 1.32
N ASP A 57 18.08 -12.31 0.51
CA ASP A 57 18.39 -10.91 0.27
C ASP A 57 18.01 -9.99 1.46
N GLY A 58 17.54 -10.56 2.57
CA GLY A 58 17.26 -9.85 3.80
C GLY A 58 15.95 -9.05 3.78
N LEU A 59 15.01 -9.37 2.89
CA LEU A 59 13.73 -8.63 2.79
C LEU A 59 12.68 -9.04 3.84
N PHE A 60 12.95 -10.03 4.68
CA PHE A 60 12.10 -10.40 5.81
C PHE A 60 12.62 -9.69 7.06
N ASN A 61 12.13 -8.49 7.31
CA ASN A 61 12.68 -7.63 8.34
C ASN A 61 11.71 -7.42 9.50
N ARG A 62 12.27 -7.39 10.71
CA ARG A 62 11.58 -7.03 11.93
C ARG A 62 12.45 -6.13 12.78
N TRP A 63 11.92 -4.99 13.15
CA TRP A 63 12.58 -4.02 14.03
C TRP A 63 11.81 -3.93 15.35
N THR A 64 12.44 -4.42 16.41
CA THR A 64 11.88 -4.39 17.78
C THR A 64 12.51 -3.31 18.64
N PHE A 65 13.64 -2.73 18.16
CA PHE A 65 14.42 -1.72 18.85
C PHE A 65 15.12 -2.21 20.14
N ASP A 66 14.89 -3.44 20.59
CA ASP A 66 15.39 -4.01 21.84
C ASP A 66 16.92 -4.12 21.91
N GLN A 67 17.58 -4.24 20.75
CA GLN A 67 19.05 -4.33 20.65
C GLN A 67 19.71 -2.96 20.54
N GLN A 68 18.93 -1.89 20.54
CA GLN A 68 19.40 -0.52 20.40
C GLN A 68 19.46 0.14 21.79
N LYS A 69 20.34 1.12 21.92
CA LYS A 69 20.53 1.82 23.17
C LYS A 69 19.38 2.82 23.41
N SER A 70 18.80 2.79 24.60
CA SER A 70 17.79 3.77 25.02
C SER A 70 18.34 5.18 25.02
N ASP A 71 17.46 6.15 24.74
CA ASP A 71 17.73 7.57 24.68
C ASP A 71 18.67 7.99 23.56
N GLU A 72 18.76 7.16 22.51
CA GLU A 72 19.47 7.45 21.27
C GLU A 72 18.55 7.36 20.05
N ALA A 73 18.95 8.03 18.96
CA ALA A 73 18.25 7.92 17.68
C ALA A 73 18.32 6.48 17.15
N PRO A 74 17.26 5.95 16.50
CA PRO A 74 17.27 4.56 16.03
C PRO A 74 18.29 4.36 14.90
N ILE A 75 19.10 3.32 15.02
CA ILE A 75 20.10 2.93 14.04
C ILE A 75 19.42 2.18 12.89
N GLY A 76 19.89 2.40 11.65
CA GLY A 76 19.36 1.73 10.46
C GLY A 76 18.14 2.42 9.84
N PHE A 77 17.88 3.65 10.24
CA PHE A 77 16.77 4.46 9.73
C PHE A 77 17.24 5.84 9.25
N SER A 78 16.50 6.43 8.33
CA SER A 78 16.65 7.81 7.87
C SER A 78 15.40 8.61 8.18
N MET A 79 15.57 9.85 8.60
CA MET A 79 14.48 10.76 8.91
C MET A 79 14.18 11.65 7.71
N LEU A 80 12.89 11.76 7.35
CA LEU A 80 12.42 12.60 6.25
C LEU A 80 11.30 13.51 6.75
N GLY A 81 11.07 14.62 6.05
CA GLY A 81 9.98 15.54 6.37
C GLY A 81 9.25 16.00 5.12
N PHE A 82 7.93 15.97 5.15
CA PHE A 82 7.05 16.56 4.16
C PHE A 82 6.20 17.65 4.81
N GLY A 83 6.08 18.78 4.14
CA GLY A 83 5.46 19.99 4.70
C GLY A 83 6.41 20.75 5.63
N GLU A 84 6.15 22.06 5.77
CA GLU A 84 6.95 22.96 6.59
C GLU A 84 6.83 22.65 8.08
N GLY A 85 7.91 22.92 8.84
CA GLY A 85 7.95 22.79 10.28
C GLY A 85 9.19 22.05 10.80
N PRO A 86 9.38 21.98 12.12
CA PRO A 86 10.53 21.34 12.73
C PRO A 86 10.56 19.83 12.47
N ALA A 87 11.74 19.24 12.52
CA ALA A 87 11.92 17.79 12.53
C ALA A 87 11.23 17.18 13.76
N ALA A 88 10.80 15.92 13.65
CA ALA A 88 10.35 15.17 14.81
C ALA A 88 11.55 14.57 15.56
N ASP A 89 11.38 14.41 16.85
CA ASP A 89 12.32 13.72 17.70
C ASP A 89 11.99 12.22 17.74
N TRP A 90 12.76 11.42 17.04
CA TRP A 90 12.66 9.97 16.98
C TRP A 90 13.72 9.36 17.88
N MET A 91 13.30 8.62 18.91
CA MET A 91 14.19 8.13 19.95
C MET A 91 13.80 6.73 20.43
N VAL A 92 14.77 5.86 20.58
CA VAL A 92 14.58 4.57 21.27
C VAL A 92 14.36 4.85 22.74
N LYS A 93 13.32 4.27 23.34
CA LYS A 93 13.00 4.41 24.76
C LYS A 93 12.80 3.07 25.43
N GLY A 94 13.31 2.96 26.65
CA GLY A 94 13.01 1.82 27.51
C GLY A 94 11.56 1.89 28.01
N ASP A 95 10.83 0.78 27.85
CA ASP A 95 9.44 0.67 28.33
C ASP A 95 9.12 -0.80 28.66
N ARG A 96 8.72 -1.07 29.88
CA ARG A 96 8.38 -2.44 30.35
C ARG A 96 7.10 -2.97 29.75
N GLU A 97 6.26 -2.10 29.18
CA GLU A 97 5.02 -2.47 28.51
C GLU A 97 5.19 -2.58 26.99
N ALA A 98 6.42 -2.48 26.46
CA ALA A 98 6.70 -2.64 25.05
C ALA A 98 6.33 -4.08 24.59
N PRO A 99 5.62 -4.25 23.47
CA PRO A 99 5.14 -5.56 23.01
C PRO A 99 6.22 -6.58 22.68
N SER A 100 7.43 -6.16 22.30
CA SER A 100 8.51 -7.05 21.88
C SER A 100 9.54 -7.33 22.96
N GLY A 101 9.67 -6.46 23.95
CA GLY A 101 10.73 -6.56 24.96
C GLY A 101 10.90 -5.30 25.78
N ALA A 102 12.14 -4.83 25.92
CA ALA A 102 12.48 -3.76 26.83
C ALA A 102 12.41 -2.36 26.21
N ASN A 103 12.46 -2.24 24.87
CA ASN A 103 12.54 -0.96 24.18
C ASN A 103 11.42 -0.80 23.15
N LEU A 104 11.14 0.45 22.84
CA LEU A 104 10.24 0.86 21.76
C LEU A 104 10.82 2.07 21.04
N LEU A 105 10.23 2.45 19.90
CA LEU A 105 10.52 3.70 19.22
C LEU A 105 9.46 4.76 19.62
N ALA A 106 9.89 5.79 20.33
CA ALA A 106 9.09 6.94 20.65
C ALA A 106 9.31 8.06 19.62
N VAL A 107 8.25 8.82 19.32
CA VAL A 107 8.35 10.01 18.48
C VAL A 107 7.54 11.14 19.06
N ASN A 108 8.14 12.35 19.03
CA ASN A 108 7.47 13.60 19.34
C ASN A 108 7.59 14.55 18.17
N SER A 109 6.48 15.15 17.77
CA SER A 109 6.42 16.17 16.74
C SER A 109 5.77 17.42 17.26
N SER A 110 6.45 18.55 17.12
CA SER A 110 5.94 19.90 17.45
C SER A 110 5.40 20.64 16.23
N CYS A 111 5.25 19.97 15.09
CA CYS A 111 4.77 20.58 13.87
C CYS A 111 3.29 20.97 13.99
N GLN A 112 2.98 22.27 13.88
CA GLN A 112 1.61 22.80 14.05
C GLN A 112 0.70 22.49 12.87
N ALA A 113 1.26 22.37 11.65
CA ALA A 113 0.48 22.18 10.45
C ALA A 113 -0.06 20.74 10.32
N THR A 114 -1.34 20.61 10.02
CA THR A 114 -1.99 19.29 9.79
C THR A 114 -1.48 18.57 8.54
N THR A 115 -0.81 19.30 7.63
CA THR A 115 -0.17 18.76 6.42
C THR A 115 1.29 18.41 6.64
N CYS A 116 1.79 18.51 7.85
CA CYS A 116 3.16 18.20 8.21
C CYS A 116 3.30 16.70 8.53
N TYR A 117 4.05 16.00 7.72
CA TYR A 117 4.46 14.62 7.96
C TYR A 117 5.92 14.57 8.40
N ARG A 118 6.20 13.78 9.40
CA ARG A 118 7.56 13.43 9.80
C ARG A 118 7.69 11.93 9.74
N LEU A 119 8.62 11.50 8.90
CA LEU A 119 8.81 10.11 8.52
C LEU A 119 10.11 9.59 9.10
N ILE A 120 10.13 8.30 9.38
CA ILE A 120 11.35 7.54 9.59
C ILE A 120 11.28 6.29 8.72
N VAL A 121 12.27 6.06 7.88
CA VAL A 121 12.29 4.97 6.89
C VAL A 121 13.45 4.03 7.11
N ALA A 122 13.21 2.74 6.95
CA ALA A 122 14.23 1.71 7.09
C ALA A 122 15.23 1.78 5.93
N ASN A 123 16.53 1.83 6.26
CA ASN A 123 17.60 1.92 5.29
C ASN A 123 17.94 0.54 4.67
N GLY A 124 18.32 0.54 3.41
CA GLY A 124 18.86 -0.63 2.74
C GLY A 124 17.83 -1.63 2.21
N PHE A 125 16.54 -1.41 2.45
CA PHE A 125 15.48 -2.32 2.04
C PHE A 125 14.43 -1.60 1.20
N GLN A 126 14.06 -2.21 0.06
CA GLN A 126 13.01 -1.71 -0.81
C GLN A 126 12.04 -2.83 -1.15
N TYR A 127 10.75 -2.50 -1.18
CA TYR A 127 9.66 -3.44 -1.42
C TYR A 127 8.79 -2.91 -2.55
N GLU A 128 8.47 -3.77 -3.49
CA GLU A 128 7.50 -3.47 -4.54
C GLU A 128 6.08 -3.73 -4.04
N TYR A 129 5.88 -4.90 -3.46
CA TYR A 129 4.62 -5.34 -2.85
C TYR A 129 4.83 -5.67 -1.38
N PRO A 130 4.82 -4.67 -0.51
CA PRO A 130 5.03 -4.89 0.92
C PRO A 130 3.80 -5.43 1.64
N ASP A 131 4.03 -6.30 2.63
CA ASP A 131 3.16 -6.53 3.76
C ASP A 131 3.85 -5.94 4.98
N VAL A 132 3.33 -4.84 5.49
CA VAL A 132 3.93 -4.13 6.63
C VAL A 132 2.96 -4.14 7.79
N SER A 133 3.45 -4.46 8.96
CA SER A 133 2.69 -4.35 10.20
C SER A 133 3.51 -3.68 11.30
N VAL A 134 2.81 -2.98 12.21
CA VAL A 134 3.42 -2.29 13.34
C VAL A 134 2.48 -2.27 14.53
N ARG A 135 3.05 -2.32 15.73
CA ARG A 135 2.34 -2.02 16.98
C ARG A 135 2.45 -0.53 17.26
N MET A 136 1.33 0.11 17.55
CA MET A 136 1.24 1.56 17.83
C MET A 136 0.56 1.80 19.17
N ARG A 137 1.09 2.74 19.95
CA ARG A 137 0.45 3.25 21.17
C ARG A 137 0.35 4.75 21.07
N PHE A 138 -0.81 5.26 21.42
CA PHE A 138 -1.11 6.68 21.49
C PHE A 138 -1.09 7.08 22.97
N PRO A 139 -0.07 7.80 23.44
CA PRO A 139 -0.03 8.29 24.83
C PRO A 139 -1.27 9.12 25.17
N LEU A 140 -1.73 9.01 26.41
CA LEU A 140 -2.98 9.67 26.86
C LEU A 140 -2.92 11.20 26.79
N ASP A 141 -1.72 11.77 26.81
CA ASP A 141 -1.42 13.18 26.66
C ASP A 141 -1.23 13.64 25.20
N ALA A 142 -1.24 12.69 24.25
CA ALA A 142 -1.15 13.01 22.84
C ALA A 142 -2.41 13.71 22.34
N ALA A 143 -2.26 14.97 21.90
CA ALA A 143 -3.37 15.88 21.59
C ALA A 143 -4.35 15.34 20.53
N ALA A 144 -3.90 14.54 19.57
CA ALA A 144 -4.74 14.03 18.49
C ALA A 144 -4.49 12.56 18.12
N GLY A 145 -3.35 11.97 18.46
CA GLY A 145 -3.02 10.59 18.13
C GLY A 145 -3.07 10.30 16.62
N VAL A 146 -2.22 10.97 15.83
CA VAL A 146 -2.22 10.83 14.36
C VAL A 146 -0.87 10.34 13.87
N GLY A 147 -0.85 9.14 13.31
CA GLY A 147 0.36 8.54 12.73
C GLY A 147 0.10 7.17 12.12
N GLY A 148 1.14 6.51 11.63
CA GLY A 148 0.98 5.24 10.95
C GLY A 148 2.20 4.76 10.21
N VAL A 149 1.97 4.19 9.02
CA VAL A 149 2.97 3.53 8.18
C VAL A 149 3.14 4.29 6.87
N VAL A 150 4.37 4.36 6.38
CA VAL A 150 4.69 4.78 5.00
C VAL A 150 5.31 3.63 4.23
N PHE A 151 5.05 3.59 2.93
CA PHE A 151 5.64 2.61 2.03
C PHE A 151 5.76 3.18 0.62
N GLY A 152 6.51 2.49 -0.26
CA GLY A 152 6.84 3.02 -1.57
C GLY A 152 7.61 4.33 -1.49
N VAL A 153 8.35 4.55 -0.37
CA VAL A 153 9.07 5.80 -0.12
C VAL A 153 10.29 5.86 -1.02
N ARG A 154 10.37 6.89 -1.85
CA ARG A 154 11.56 7.24 -2.66
C ARG A 154 12.31 8.41 -2.04
N ASP A 155 11.55 9.39 -1.57
CA ASP A 155 12.03 10.61 -0.93
C ASP A 155 10.90 11.26 -0.10
N ALA A 156 11.14 12.47 0.42
CA ALA A 156 10.18 13.21 1.23
C ALA A 156 8.93 13.68 0.46
N THR A 157 8.92 13.57 -0.88
CA THR A 157 7.84 14.06 -1.76
C THR A 157 7.16 12.96 -2.56
N HIS A 158 7.63 11.69 -2.40
CA HIS A 158 7.08 10.53 -3.12
C HIS A 158 6.94 9.34 -2.17
N PHE A 159 5.72 9.11 -1.66
CA PHE A 159 5.39 7.98 -0.78
C PHE A 159 3.88 7.74 -0.69
N TYR A 160 3.50 6.54 -0.24
CA TYR A 160 2.18 6.26 0.28
C TYR A 160 2.18 6.38 1.80
N ALA A 161 1.09 6.91 2.35
CA ALA A 161 0.85 7.01 3.78
C ALA A 161 -0.45 6.32 4.18
N VAL A 162 -0.41 5.49 5.20
CA VAL A 162 -1.60 4.98 5.88
C VAL A 162 -1.61 5.56 7.29
N VAL A 163 -2.58 6.41 7.54
CA VAL A 163 -2.65 7.26 8.73
C VAL A 163 -3.84 6.88 9.60
N VAL A 164 -3.58 6.52 10.83
CA VAL A 164 -4.61 6.36 11.86
C VAL A 164 -4.75 7.69 12.60
N ASN A 165 -5.98 8.19 12.69
CA ASN A 165 -6.38 9.26 13.60
C ASN A 165 -7.25 8.65 14.69
N LEU A 166 -6.68 8.41 15.86
CA LEU A 166 -7.39 7.72 16.94
C LEU A 166 -8.51 8.56 17.52
N ALA A 167 -8.30 9.87 17.65
CA ALA A 167 -9.32 10.78 18.17
C ALA A 167 -10.54 10.90 17.25
N ALA A 168 -10.31 11.00 15.93
CA ALA A 168 -11.38 11.01 14.93
C ALA A 168 -11.93 9.60 14.62
N LYS A 169 -11.27 8.54 15.08
CA LYS A 169 -11.59 7.15 14.78
C LYS A 169 -11.64 6.87 13.28
N THR A 170 -10.64 7.38 12.53
CA THR A 170 -10.53 7.19 11.08
C THR A 170 -9.17 6.61 10.70
N LEU A 171 -9.15 5.93 9.56
CA LEU A 171 -7.95 5.52 8.86
C LEU A 171 -8.02 6.08 7.44
N ASP A 172 -6.94 6.75 7.03
CA ASP A 172 -6.78 7.34 5.71
C ASP A 172 -5.68 6.62 4.94
N ILE A 173 -5.90 6.40 3.64
CA ILE A 173 -4.87 6.04 2.67
C ILE A 173 -4.63 7.27 1.80
N SER A 174 -3.40 7.75 1.76
CA SER A 174 -2.99 8.89 0.93
C SER A 174 -1.77 8.55 0.10
N ARG A 175 -1.63 9.24 -1.02
CA ARG A 175 -0.45 9.26 -1.86
C ARG A 175 0.13 10.67 -1.87
N VAL A 176 1.44 10.78 -1.74
CA VAL A 176 2.20 12.01 -2.00
C VAL A 176 3.06 11.78 -3.23
N VAL A 177 2.90 12.61 -4.26
CA VAL A 177 3.68 12.61 -5.50
C VAL A 177 3.97 14.06 -5.87
N ASP A 178 5.22 14.37 -6.18
CA ASP A 178 5.69 15.73 -6.47
C ASP A 178 5.27 16.75 -5.38
N GLY A 179 5.28 16.30 -4.12
CA GLY A 179 4.87 17.13 -2.99
C GLY A 179 3.37 17.46 -2.93
N LYS A 180 2.53 16.72 -3.65
CA LYS A 180 1.07 16.88 -3.62
C LYS A 180 0.43 15.67 -2.97
N GLU A 181 -0.27 15.89 -1.88
CA GLU A 181 -1.05 14.85 -1.21
C GLU A 181 -2.40 14.66 -1.90
N LEU A 182 -2.73 13.40 -2.18
CA LEU A 182 -4.05 12.97 -2.61
C LEU A 182 -4.54 11.87 -1.68
N ARG A 183 -5.68 12.09 -1.01
CA ARG A 183 -6.36 11.03 -0.28
C ARG A 183 -7.02 10.07 -1.25
N LEU A 184 -6.64 8.80 -1.17
CA LEU A 184 -7.18 7.72 -2.02
C LEU A 184 -8.41 7.09 -1.40
N ALA A 185 -8.41 6.88 -0.07
CA ALA A 185 -9.53 6.32 0.67
C ALA A 185 -9.52 6.77 2.13
N GLN A 186 -10.69 6.73 2.77
CA GLN A 186 -10.89 6.94 4.20
C GLN A 186 -12.01 6.03 4.71
N ALA A 187 -11.85 5.48 5.89
CA ALA A 187 -12.90 4.72 6.56
C ALA A 187 -12.84 4.88 8.08
N PRO A 188 -13.98 4.66 8.77
CA PRO A 188 -13.99 4.62 10.23
C PRO A 188 -13.30 3.36 10.75
N ILE A 189 -12.65 3.48 11.92
CA ILE A 189 -12.08 2.38 12.67
C ILE A 189 -12.83 2.17 13.98
N LEU A 190 -12.74 0.94 14.51
CA LEU A 190 -13.24 0.56 15.82
C LEU A 190 -12.06 0.09 16.68
N PRO A 191 -11.38 1.02 17.37
CA PRO A 191 -10.23 0.68 18.21
C PRO A 191 -10.64 -0.28 19.33
N LYS A 192 -9.78 -1.25 19.63
CA LYS A 192 -9.91 -2.06 20.83
C LYS A 192 -9.63 -1.21 22.08
N ALA A 193 -10.20 -1.61 23.23
CA ALA A 193 -9.89 -0.98 24.52
C ALA A 193 -8.55 -1.51 25.08
N THR A 194 -7.47 -1.32 24.33
CA THR A 194 -6.11 -1.73 24.68
C THR A 194 -5.15 -0.57 24.43
N PRO A 195 -4.04 -0.45 25.19
CA PRO A 195 -3.09 0.64 24.94
C PRO A 195 -2.35 0.48 23.62
N TRP A 196 -2.16 -0.76 23.14
CA TRP A 196 -1.47 -1.07 21.91
C TRP A 196 -2.41 -1.52 20.83
N HIS A 197 -2.33 -0.88 19.66
CA HIS A 197 -3.06 -1.20 18.45
C HIS A 197 -2.12 -1.83 17.40
N THR A 198 -2.69 -2.56 16.46
CA THR A 198 -1.95 -3.10 15.32
C THR A 198 -2.44 -2.46 14.03
N LEU A 199 -1.56 -1.80 13.32
CA LEU A 199 -1.79 -1.37 11.94
C LEU A 199 -1.07 -2.32 11.01
N ARG A 200 -1.74 -2.81 9.95
CA ARG A 200 -1.13 -3.61 8.89
C ARG A 200 -1.61 -3.09 7.55
N ILE A 201 -0.70 -3.05 6.60
CA ILE A 201 -0.99 -2.76 5.20
C ILE A 201 -0.47 -3.89 4.32
N GLN A 202 -1.16 -4.15 3.23
CA GLN A 202 -0.72 -5.03 2.18
C GLN A 202 -0.91 -4.34 0.83
N ARG A 203 0.14 -4.33 0.00
CA ARG A 203 0.01 -3.95 -1.40
C ARG A 203 0.04 -5.21 -2.23
N ASN A 204 -0.99 -5.41 -3.05
CA ASN A 204 -1.15 -6.58 -3.92
C ASN A 204 -1.48 -6.14 -5.34
N THR A 205 -1.08 -6.94 -6.33
CA THR A 205 -1.58 -6.81 -7.70
C THR A 205 -2.62 -7.88 -7.98
N ILE A 206 -3.76 -7.46 -8.53
CA ILE A 206 -4.83 -8.35 -8.98
C ILE A 206 -5.21 -7.90 -10.40
N ILE A 207 -4.97 -8.77 -11.39
CA ILE A 207 -5.29 -8.50 -12.81
C ILE A 207 -4.79 -7.12 -13.25
N SER A 208 -3.49 -6.89 -13.12
CA SER A 208 -2.81 -5.64 -13.53
C SER A 208 -3.24 -4.37 -12.79
N LYS A 209 -3.87 -4.50 -11.64
CA LYS A 209 -4.24 -3.38 -10.77
C LYS A 209 -3.67 -3.58 -9.38
N ASP A 210 -3.06 -2.54 -8.83
CA ASP A 210 -2.52 -2.58 -7.48
C ASP A 210 -3.54 -2.07 -6.47
N PHE A 211 -3.72 -2.86 -5.43
CA PHE A 211 -4.59 -2.57 -4.32
C PHE A 211 -3.78 -2.43 -3.03
N ILE A 212 -4.13 -1.40 -2.27
CA ILE A 212 -3.60 -1.15 -0.94
C ILE A 212 -4.69 -1.52 0.05
N GLU A 213 -4.51 -2.64 0.73
CA GLU A 213 -5.45 -3.14 1.74
C GLU A 213 -4.95 -2.76 3.14
N THR A 214 -5.86 -2.32 4.00
CA THR A 214 -5.52 -1.88 5.36
C THR A 214 -6.30 -2.64 6.41
N PHE A 215 -5.61 -2.95 7.50
CA PHE A 215 -6.18 -3.67 8.64
C PHE A 215 -5.81 -2.94 9.93
N PHE A 216 -6.79 -2.74 10.81
CA PHE A 216 -6.58 -2.16 12.12
C PHE A 216 -7.11 -3.10 13.20
N ASP A 217 -6.29 -3.42 14.19
CA ASP A 217 -6.57 -4.40 15.25
C ASP A 217 -7.04 -5.77 14.71
N GLY A 218 -6.48 -6.18 13.57
CA GLY A 218 -6.78 -7.45 12.90
C GLY A 218 -8.05 -7.45 12.05
N LYS A 219 -8.75 -6.32 11.94
CA LYS A 219 -9.94 -6.18 11.09
C LYS A 219 -9.61 -5.42 9.82
N PHE A 220 -10.10 -5.89 8.68
CA PHE A 220 -10.08 -5.13 7.43
C PHE A 220 -10.81 -3.80 7.61
N VAL A 221 -10.23 -2.73 7.07
CA VAL A 221 -10.79 -1.37 7.18
C VAL A 221 -11.22 -0.85 5.81
N VAL A 222 -10.27 -0.68 4.89
CA VAL A 222 -10.53 -0.10 3.57
C VAL A 222 -9.43 -0.51 2.59
N THR A 223 -9.76 -0.51 1.32
CA THR A 223 -8.83 -0.68 0.20
C THR A 223 -8.83 0.55 -0.71
N ALA A 224 -7.70 0.80 -1.36
CA ALA A 224 -7.57 1.79 -2.43
C ALA A 224 -6.85 1.15 -3.62
N GLU A 225 -7.22 1.56 -4.85
CA GLU A 225 -6.51 1.21 -6.08
C GLU A 225 -5.58 2.35 -6.46
N ASP A 226 -4.26 2.10 -6.54
CA ASP A 226 -3.28 3.08 -7.03
C ASP A 226 -1.96 2.41 -7.42
N GLN A 227 -1.39 2.83 -8.56
CA GLN A 227 -0.14 2.31 -9.15
C GLN A 227 0.92 3.41 -9.37
N SER A 228 0.74 4.58 -8.80
CA SER A 228 1.58 5.74 -9.09
C SER A 228 3.02 5.60 -8.58
N LEU A 229 3.21 4.86 -7.50
CA LEU A 229 4.53 4.57 -6.95
C LEU A 229 4.76 3.06 -6.98
N ALA A 230 5.95 2.65 -7.46
CA ALA A 230 6.33 1.25 -7.55
C ALA A 230 7.13 0.81 -6.30
N ILE A 231 8.38 0.41 -6.51
CA ILE A 231 9.31 -0.01 -5.46
C ILE A 231 9.73 1.18 -4.59
N GLY A 232 9.89 0.97 -3.30
CA GLY A 232 10.39 1.95 -2.36
C GLY A 232 10.58 1.42 -0.94
N GLN A 233 11.11 2.26 -0.08
CA GLN A 233 11.34 1.93 1.32
C GLN A 233 10.02 1.89 2.10
N VAL A 234 10.07 1.27 3.27
CA VAL A 234 8.99 1.24 4.26
C VAL A 234 9.41 1.97 5.53
N GLY A 235 8.45 2.46 6.28
CA GLY A 235 8.74 3.17 7.52
C GLY A 235 7.50 3.56 8.28
N LEU A 236 7.71 4.50 9.21
CA LEU A 236 6.69 5.01 10.12
C LEU A 236 6.50 6.51 9.91
N LEU A 237 5.36 7.00 10.32
CA LEU A 237 5.06 8.43 10.26
C LEU A 237 4.34 8.93 11.51
N ILE A 238 4.54 10.21 11.78
CA ILE A 238 3.70 11.03 12.65
C ILE A 238 3.24 12.26 11.87
N ARG A 239 2.01 12.71 12.15
CA ARG A 239 1.41 13.86 11.47
C ARG A 239 0.99 14.93 12.46
N GLY A 240 1.38 16.17 12.17
CA GLY A 240 1.05 17.31 13.02
C GLY A 240 1.75 17.27 14.38
N GLN A 241 1.21 18.02 15.34
CA GLN A 241 1.72 18.06 16.72
C GLN A 241 1.17 16.86 17.50
N ASN A 242 2.03 15.88 17.76
CA ASN A 242 1.66 14.61 18.36
C ASN A 242 2.84 13.89 19.03
N SER A 243 2.49 12.91 19.87
CA SER A 243 3.41 11.89 20.40
C SER A 243 2.87 10.51 20.10
N LEU A 244 3.75 9.60 19.68
CA LEU A 244 3.41 8.21 19.40
C LEU A 244 4.53 7.27 19.84
N HIS A 245 4.15 6.04 20.15
CA HIS A 245 5.07 4.95 20.37
C HIS A 245 4.84 3.85 19.35
N PHE A 246 5.92 3.31 18.83
CA PHE A 246 5.91 2.23 17.87
C PHE A 246 6.79 1.08 18.34
N ASP A 247 6.38 -0.14 18.03
CA ASP A 247 7.15 -1.34 18.28
C ASP A 247 6.81 -2.43 17.27
N ASN A 248 7.67 -3.44 17.13
CA ASN A 248 7.42 -4.54 16.22
C ASN A 248 7.07 -4.10 14.80
N LEU A 249 7.83 -3.16 14.23
CA LEU A 249 7.74 -2.89 12.80
C LEU A 249 8.21 -4.13 12.04
N HIS A 250 7.38 -4.68 11.21
CA HIS A 250 7.64 -5.87 10.41
C HIS A 250 7.33 -5.59 8.95
N ALA A 251 8.22 -5.96 8.05
CA ALA A 251 8.02 -5.85 6.61
C ALA A 251 8.49 -7.11 5.91
N ILE A 252 7.64 -7.65 5.06
CA ILE A 252 7.92 -8.78 4.19
C ILE A 252 7.45 -8.47 2.76
N PRO A 253 8.08 -9.05 1.72
CA PRO A 253 7.59 -8.96 0.38
C PRO A 253 6.35 -9.85 0.21
N LEU A 254 5.32 -9.32 -0.45
CA LEU A 254 4.24 -10.12 -1.01
C LEU A 254 4.50 -10.34 -2.49
N PHE A 255 4.07 -11.51 -3.00
CA PHE A 255 4.08 -11.72 -4.44
C PHE A 255 2.89 -11.01 -5.08
N SER A 256 3.16 -10.30 -6.17
CA SER A 256 2.18 -9.58 -6.96
C SER A 256 1.10 -10.45 -7.61
N GLN A 257 1.28 -11.75 -7.57
CA GLN A 257 0.32 -12.69 -8.16
C GLN A 257 -0.29 -13.54 -7.05
N ARG A 258 -1.40 -13.11 -6.50
CA ARG A 258 -2.33 -14.10 -5.93
C ARG A 258 -2.64 -15.04 -7.10
N PRO A 259 -2.40 -16.36 -6.98
CA PRO A 259 -2.95 -17.27 -7.98
C PRO A 259 -4.45 -17.00 -8.02
N LEU A 260 -4.96 -16.59 -9.18
CA LEU A 260 -6.40 -16.55 -9.49
C LEU A 260 -7.06 -17.90 -9.27
N SER A 261 -6.27 -18.90 -9.06
CA SER A 261 -6.56 -20.28 -8.83
C SER A 261 -6.14 -20.77 -7.46
N ALA A 262 -5.93 -19.92 -6.45
CA ALA A 262 -6.29 -20.50 -5.19
C ALA A 262 -7.78 -20.81 -5.40
N PRO A 263 -8.17 -22.03 -5.75
CA PRO A 263 -9.54 -22.39 -5.70
C PRO A 263 -9.88 -21.95 -4.32
N ALA A 264 -10.89 -21.15 -4.19
CA ALA A 264 -11.44 -20.94 -2.94
C ALA A 264 -11.22 -22.27 -2.25
N ALA A 265 -10.52 -22.23 -1.17
CA ALA A 265 -10.47 -23.41 -0.32
C ALA A 265 -11.91 -23.57 0.07
N TYR A 266 -12.53 -24.41 -0.66
CA TYR A 266 -13.93 -24.74 -0.53
C TYR A 266 -14.02 -25.83 0.47
#